data_3dde9b3f7eaa6eb1dabe2cdce94eae00
#
_entry.id   3dde9b3f7eaa6eb1dabe2cdce94eae00
#
_cell.length_a   1.000
_cell.length_b   1.000
_cell.length_c   1.000
_cell.angle_alpha   90.00
_cell.angle_beta   90.00
_cell.angle_gamma   90.00
#
_symmetry.space_group_name_H-M   'P 1'
#
loop_
_entity.id
_entity.type
_entity.pdbx_description
1 polymer ?
#
loop_
_entity_poly.entity_id
_entity_poly.type
_entity_poly.pdbx_seq_one_letter_code
_entity_poly.pdbx_strand_id
1 'polypeptide(L)'
;ALHNIPGSATANAEATAFEPKFGQAKSCILIYKYGSPPQHETFDPKPDAPVEIQGEMKAISTNVSGIHIGDHLPKIARIMDRLTVVRSLTHPYPLHGTVYATTGIPEVDTKIESQPRNKRQWPFIGSLVDYFEEKRTGVMIPEMPRNVALPFEMGSKNEIPPLAGLYGAMLGMRYDPIYTDLLAEGTALAPEIRPGRAFKDP
;
A
#
# COMPACT_ATOMS: atom_id res chain seq x y z
N ALA A 1 -18.67 -31.66 30.98
CA ALA A 1 -17.75 -32.56 30.28
C ALA A 1 -16.87 -31.68 29.38
N LEU A 2 -15.63 -31.45 29.81
CA LEU A 2 -14.63 -30.70 29.03
C LEU A 2 -14.04 -31.67 27.99
N HIS A 3 -14.21 -31.34 26.70
CA HIS A 3 -13.58 -32.08 25.62
C HIS A 3 -12.11 -31.63 25.47
N ASN A 4 -11.23 -32.63 25.59
CA ASN A 4 -9.81 -32.51 25.29
C ASN A 4 -9.59 -32.08 23.85
N ILE A 5 -8.90 -30.95 23.65
CA ILE A 5 -8.33 -30.55 22.38
C ILE A 5 -6.97 -31.24 22.25
N PRO A 6 -6.70 -32.03 21.20
CA PRO A 6 -5.39 -32.65 21.00
C PRO A 6 -4.33 -31.60 20.73
N GLY A 7 -3.16 -31.82 21.32
CA GLY A 7 -2.05 -30.90 21.36
C GLY A 7 -1.56 -30.39 20.01
N SER A 8 -1.22 -29.10 20.01
CA SER A 8 -0.50 -28.46 18.94
C SER A 8 0.88 -29.13 18.75
N ALA A 9 1.12 -29.65 17.57
CA ALA A 9 2.45 -30.08 17.16
C ALA A 9 3.34 -28.83 17.08
N THR A 10 4.29 -28.70 17.99
CA THR A 10 5.38 -27.75 17.90
C THR A 10 6.30 -28.18 16.76
N ALA A 11 6.14 -27.57 15.60
CA ALA A 11 7.11 -27.63 14.56
C ALA A 11 8.34 -26.80 15.01
N ASN A 12 9.37 -27.48 15.48
CA ASN A 12 10.71 -26.92 15.61
C ASN A 12 11.28 -26.70 14.19
N ALA A 13 10.86 -25.60 13.54
CA ALA A 13 11.69 -24.99 12.52
C ALA A 13 12.71 -24.13 13.30
N GLU A 14 13.98 -24.43 13.20
CA GLU A 14 15.05 -23.48 13.51
C GLU A 14 14.87 -22.29 12.55
N ALA A 15 13.98 -21.39 12.94
CA ALA A 15 13.93 -20.07 12.37
C ALA A 15 15.26 -19.42 12.77
N THR A 16 16.16 -19.26 11.82
CA THR A 16 17.26 -18.32 11.95
C THR A 16 16.62 -17.03 12.42
N ALA A 17 16.90 -16.66 13.67
CA ALA A 17 16.28 -15.52 14.32
C ALA A 17 16.54 -14.29 13.47
N PHE A 18 15.53 -13.84 12.75
CA PHE A 18 15.55 -12.55 12.07
C PHE A 18 15.56 -11.51 13.19
N GLU A 19 16.74 -11.05 13.55
CA GLU A 19 16.88 -9.90 14.43
C GLU A 19 16.26 -8.71 13.71
N PRO A 20 15.06 -8.24 14.11
CA PRO A 20 14.41 -7.12 13.46
C PRO A 20 15.21 -5.85 13.72
N LYS A 21 16.05 -5.49 12.77
CA LYS A 21 16.84 -4.27 12.83
C LYS A 21 15.97 -3.14 12.32
N PHE A 22 15.23 -2.52 13.23
CA PHE A 22 14.42 -1.36 12.94
C PHE A 22 15.23 -0.26 12.23
N GLY A 23 14.63 0.34 11.18
CA GLY A 23 15.25 1.48 10.49
C GLY A 23 16.37 1.14 9.52
N GLN A 24 16.58 -0.12 9.14
CA GLN A 24 17.63 -0.50 8.19
C GLN A 24 17.22 -0.40 6.71
N ALA A 25 15.93 -0.37 6.42
CA ALA A 25 15.47 -0.22 5.05
C ALA A 25 15.89 1.15 4.51
N LYS A 26 16.57 1.15 3.37
CA LYS A 26 17.04 2.38 2.71
C LYS A 26 16.02 2.93 1.73
N SER A 27 15.11 2.11 1.26
CA SER A 27 14.05 2.48 0.32
C SER A 27 12.83 1.60 0.51
N CYS A 28 11.67 2.13 0.16
CA CYS A 28 10.39 1.43 0.22
C CYS A 28 9.65 1.63 -1.11
N ILE A 29 9.06 0.57 -1.64
CA ILE A 29 8.18 0.62 -2.79
C ILE A 29 6.78 0.29 -2.30
N LEU A 30 5.87 1.26 -2.33
CA LEU A 30 4.45 1.05 -2.07
C LEU A 30 3.75 0.71 -3.39
N ILE A 31 3.30 -0.54 -3.54
CA ILE A 31 2.48 -0.96 -4.68
C ILE A 31 1.01 -0.83 -4.28
N TYR A 32 0.37 0.21 -4.78
CA TYR A 32 -1.05 0.44 -4.55
C TYR A 32 -1.89 -0.11 -5.71
N LYS A 33 -2.72 -1.09 -5.41
CA LYS A 33 -3.66 -1.67 -6.39
C LYS A 33 -5.01 -0.97 -6.28
N TYR A 34 -5.22 0.02 -7.12
CA TYR A 34 -6.49 0.73 -7.21
C TYR A 34 -7.60 -0.19 -7.72
N GLY A 35 -8.80 -0.04 -7.18
CA GLY A 35 -9.95 -0.87 -7.53
C GLY A 35 -10.12 -2.10 -6.65
N SER A 36 -9.26 -2.29 -5.64
CA SER A 36 -9.42 -3.29 -4.58
C SER A 36 -9.69 -4.71 -5.10
N PRO A 37 -8.68 -5.43 -5.57
CA PRO A 37 -8.87 -6.84 -5.93
C PRO A 37 -9.42 -7.60 -4.71
N PRO A 38 -10.43 -8.47 -4.91
CA PRO A 38 -11.09 -9.16 -3.80
C PRO A 38 -10.10 -10.02 -3.03
N GLN A 39 -10.20 -10.01 -1.73
CA GLN A 39 -9.31 -10.77 -0.86
C GLN A 39 -9.43 -12.28 -1.09
N HIS A 40 -10.63 -12.77 -1.36
CA HIS A 40 -10.90 -14.18 -1.62
C HIS A 40 -10.20 -14.68 -2.90
N GLU A 41 -10.05 -13.80 -3.89
CA GLU A 41 -9.41 -14.12 -5.16
C GLU A 41 -7.89 -13.95 -5.10
N THR A 42 -7.36 -13.42 -4.00
CA THR A 42 -5.94 -13.08 -3.87
C THR A 42 -5.28 -13.74 -2.67
N PHE A 43 -5.16 -13.03 -1.55
CA PHE A 43 -4.34 -13.45 -0.41
C PHE A 43 -5.11 -14.16 0.70
N ASP A 44 -6.44 -14.28 0.59
CA ASP A 44 -7.27 -14.92 1.61
C ASP A 44 -8.42 -15.75 1.00
N PRO A 45 -8.12 -16.82 0.26
CA PRO A 45 -9.12 -17.58 -0.50
C PRO A 45 -10.12 -18.38 0.35
N LYS A 46 -9.89 -18.54 1.64
CA LYS A 46 -10.81 -19.22 2.59
C LYS A 46 -11.32 -20.58 2.07
N PRO A 47 -10.45 -21.56 1.75
CA PRO A 47 -10.85 -22.80 1.11
C PRO A 47 -11.82 -23.65 1.95
N ASP A 48 -11.82 -23.46 3.28
CA ASP A 48 -12.68 -24.21 4.22
C ASP A 48 -13.99 -23.48 4.56
N ALA A 49 -14.24 -22.31 3.96
CA ALA A 49 -15.48 -21.57 4.16
C ALA A 49 -16.62 -22.15 3.31
N PRO A 50 -17.91 -21.86 3.64
CA PRO A 50 -19.02 -22.16 2.75
C PRO A 50 -18.82 -21.56 1.35
N VAL A 51 -19.39 -22.23 0.35
CA VAL A 51 -19.18 -21.87 -1.08
C VAL A 51 -19.62 -20.45 -1.42
N GLU A 52 -20.59 -19.94 -0.67
CA GLU A 52 -21.09 -18.57 -0.83
C GLU A 52 -20.11 -17.50 -0.34
N ILE A 53 -19.08 -17.92 0.42
CA ILE A 53 -18.03 -17.05 0.96
C ILE A 53 -16.73 -17.21 0.18
N GLN A 54 -16.52 -18.38 -0.41
CA GLN A 54 -15.36 -18.61 -1.28
C GLN A 54 -15.47 -17.74 -2.53
N GLY A 55 -14.33 -17.30 -3.06
CA GLY A 55 -14.27 -16.68 -4.37
C GLY A 55 -14.43 -17.70 -5.51
N GLU A 56 -14.52 -17.22 -6.74
CA GLU A 56 -14.57 -18.08 -7.93
C GLU A 56 -13.22 -18.77 -8.20
N MET A 57 -12.13 -18.17 -7.71
CA MET A 57 -10.78 -18.67 -7.90
C MET A 57 -10.43 -19.75 -6.88
N LYS A 58 -9.61 -20.70 -7.32
CA LYS A 58 -9.17 -21.79 -6.45
C LYS A 58 -8.03 -21.35 -5.52
N ALA A 59 -7.97 -22.00 -4.37
CA ALA A 59 -6.84 -21.86 -3.48
C ALA A 59 -5.68 -22.76 -3.93
N ILE A 60 -4.46 -22.24 -3.96
CA ILE A 60 -3.24 -23.01 -4.18
C ILE A 60 -2.34 -22.97 -2.94
N SER A 61 -1.61 -24.05 -2.71
CA SER A 61 -0.61 -24.11 -1.66
C SER A 61 0.58 -23.21 -1.99
N THR A 62 1.19 -22.67 -0.94
CA THR A 62 2.42 -21.87 -1.05
C THR A 62 3.63 -22.68 -0.60
N ASN A 63 4.83 -22.11 -0.69
CA ASN A 63 6.03 -22.70 -0.10
C ASN A 63 6.06 -22.63 1.44
N VAL A 64 5.03 -22.06 2.08
CA VAL A 64 4.83 -22.09 3.52
C VAL A 64 3.67 -23.00 3.85
N SER A 65 3.91 -24.03 4.64
CA SER A 65 2.89 -25.01 5.01
C SER A 65 1.68 -24.35 5.67
N GLY A 66 0.48 -24.73 5.25
CA GLY A 66 -0.78 -24.20 5.79
C GLY A 66 -1.18 -22.81 5.28
N ILE A 67 -0.37 -22.17 4.45
CA ILE A 67 -0.72 -20.90 3.82
C ILE A 67 -1.16 -21.14 2.38
N HIS A 68 -2.36 -20.65 2.07
CA HIS A 68 -2.96 -20.71 0.74
C HIS A 68 -3.22 -19.29 0.20
N ILE A 69 -3.13 -19.14 -1.10
CA ILE A 69 -3.48 -17.91 -1.84
C ILE A 69 -4.24 -18.27 -3.12
N GLY A 70 -4.82 -17.28 -3.79
CA GLY A 70 -5.53 -17.49 -5.06
C GLY A 70 -4.62 -18.03 -6.16
N ASP A 71 -5.16 -18.89 -7.02
CA ASP A 71 -4.44 -19.60 -8.08
C ASP A 71 -3.86 -18.69 -9.17
N HIS A 72 -4.32 -17.46 -9.28
CA HIS A 72 -3.74 -16.44 -10.16
C HIS A 72 -2.39 -15.87 -9.68
N LEU A 73 -1.95 -16.25 -8.49
CA LEU A 73 -0.71 -15.74 -7.87
C LEU A 73 0.40 -16.81 -7.74
N PRO A 74 0.65 -17.69 -8.75
CA PRO A 74 1.56 -18.81 -8.59
C PRO A 74 3.02 -18.40 -8.36
N LYS A 75 3.42 -17.23 -8.83
CA LYS A 75 4.77 -16.69 -8.58
C LYS A 75 4.92 -16.21 -7.14
N ILE A 76 3.88 -15.62 -6.59
CA ILE A 76 3.86 -15.19 -5.18
C ILE A 76 3.82 -16.40 -4.25
N ALA A 77 3.07 -17.45 -4.60
CA ALA A 77 3.04 -18.70 -3.84
C ALA A 77 4.44 -19.29 -3.59
N ARG A 78 5.35 -19.13 -4.54
CA ARG A 78 6.74 -19.66 -4.45
C ARG A 78 7.66 -18.87 -3.54
N ILE A 79 7.30 -17.66 -3.18
CA ILE A 79 8.09 -16.73 -2.36
C ILE A 79 7.37 -16.29 -1.10
N MET A 80 6.33 -17.03 -0.68
CA MET A 80 5.51 -16.67 0.47
C MET A 80 6.32 -16.60 1.77
N ASP A 81 7.38 -17.39 1.89
CA ASP A 81 8.35 -17.37 2.99
C ASP A 81 9.05 -16.00 3.17
N ARG A 82 9.00 -15.14 2.16
CA ARG A 82 9.57 -13.78 2.17
C ARG A 82 8.52 -12.70 2.39
N LEU A 83 7.26 -13.06 2.60
CA LEU A 83 6.15 -12.13 2.68
C LEU A 83 5.47 -12.20 4.05
N THR A 84 4.98 -11.07 4.49
CA THR A 84 4.04 -10.97 5.61
C THR A 84 2.68 -10.59 5.06
N VAL A 85 1.66 -11.42 5.30
CA VAL A 85 0.29 -11.14 4.88
C VAL A 85 -0.52 -10.73 6.11
N VAL A 86 -1.04 -9.50 6.09
CA VAL A 86 -1.91 -8.98 7.14
C VAL A 86 -3.36 -9.04 6.65
N ARG A 87 -4.14 -9.98 7.19
CA ARG A 87 -5.54 -10.23 6.80
C ARG A 87 -6.56 -9.54 7.71
N SER A 88 -6.11 -8.90 8.77
CA SER A 88 -6.96 -8.30 9.81
C SER A 88 -7.16 -6.79 9.67
N LEU A 89 -6.67 -6.17 8.60
CA LEU A 89 -6.87 -4.74 8.37
C LEU A 89 -8.33 -4.46 8.03
N THR A 90 -8.93 -3.51 8.73
CA THR A 90 -10.30 -3.05 8.51
C THR A 90 -10.37 -1.54 8.62
N HIS A 91 -11.38 -0.95 8.02
CA HIS A 91 -11.71 0.48 8.19
C HIS A 91 -13.24 0.66 8.23
N PRO A 92 -13.74 1.70 8.92
CA PRO A 92 -15.18 1.87 9.15
C PRO A 92 -15.96 2.41 7.95
N TYR A 93 -15.27 2.91 6.92
CA TYR A 93 -15.94 3.59 5.80
C TYR A 93 -15.95 2.72 4.55
N PRO A 94 -17.11 2.41 3.96
CA PRO A 94 -17.23 1.65 2.72
C PRO A 94 -16.97 2.53 1.49
N LEU A 95 -15.89 3.30 1.49
CA LEU A 95 -15.54 4.23 0.42
C LEU A 95 -14.35 3.73 -0.38
N HIS A 96 -14.30 4.10 -1.65
CA HIS A 96 -13.17 3.82 -2.54
C HIS A 96 -11.99 4.80 -2.35
N GLY A 97 -11.96 5.48 -1.21
CA GLY A 97 -10.92 6.46 -0.90
C GLY A 97 -9.53 5.84 -0.76
N THR A 98 -8.53 6.57 -1.24
CA THR A 98 -7.13 6.17 -1.12
C THR A 98 -6.55 6.48 0.26
N VAL A 99 -7.21 7.33 1.02
CA VAL A 99 -6.69 7.95 2.25
C VAL A 99 -6.20 6.92 3.26
N TYR A 100 -6.98 5.87 3.54
CA TYR A 100 -6.60 4.87 4.54
C TYR A 100 -5.31 4.15 4.19
N ALA A 101 -5.23 3.70 2.93
CA ALA A 101 -4.11 2.90 2.46
C ALA A 101 -2.83 3.70 2.30
N THR A 102 -2.95 5.00 2.05
CA THR A 102 -1.81 5.88 1.74
C THR A 102 -1.32 6.70 2.91
N THR A 103 -2.17 6.91 3.91
CA THR A 103 -1.81 7.64 5.14
C THR A 103 -1.66 6.73 6.36
N GLY A 104 -2.29 5.54 6.34
CA GLY A 104 -2.39 4.65 7.50
C GLY A 104 -3.36 5.13 8.58
N ILE A 105 -4.15 6.18 8.32
CA ILE A 105 -5.07 6.77 9.30
C ILE A 105 -6.49 6.28 9.01
N PRO A 106 -7.16 5.62 9.96
CA PRO A 106 -8.50 5.07 9.75
C PRO A 106 -9.61 6.13 9.80
N GLU A 107 -9.33 7.29 10.36
CA GLU A 107 -10.30 8.39 10.48
C GLU A 107 -10.13 9.37 9.33
N VAL A 108 -11.17 9.52 8.53
CA VAL A 108 -11.21 10.40 7.36
C VAL A 108 -12.32 11.42 7.53
N ASP A 109 -11.99 12.71 7.36
CA ASP A 109 -13.01 13.75 7.21
C ASP A 109 -13.51 13.74 5.76
N THR A 110 -14.62 13.06 5.53
CA THR A 110 -15.23 12.91 4.20
C THR A 110 -15.65 14.25 3.57
N LYS A 111 -15.85 15.29 4.38
CA LYS A 111 -16.23 16.64 3.89
C LYS A 111 -15.11 17.34 3.14
N ILE A 112 -13.87 16.95 3.41
CA ILE A 112 -12.68 17.53 2.77
C ILE A 112 -11.90 16.50 1.93
N GLU A 113 -12.45 15.32 1.69
CA GLU A 113 -11.76 14.27 0.90
C GLU A 113 -11.44 14.74 -0.53
N SER A 114 -12.32 15.54 -1.13
CA SER A 114 -12.08 16.17 -2.44
C SER A 114 -11.16 17.41 -2.39
N GLN A 115 -10.60 17.72 -1.24
CA GLN A 115 -9.64 18.81 -1.03
C GLN A 115 -8.28 18.23 -0.62
N PRO A 116 -7.55 17.62 -1.55
CA PRO A 116 -6.40 16.78 -1.24
C PRO A 116 -5.25 17.51 -0.55
N ARG A 117 -5.13 18.81 -0.73
CA ARG A 117 -4.08 19.65 -0.11
C ARG A 117 -4.60 20.47 1.08
N ASN A 118 -5.81 20.18 1.55
CA ASN A 118 -6.31 20.84 2.75
C ASN A 118 -5.40 20.56 3.94
N LYS A 119 -5.02 21.59 4.68
CA LYS A 119 -4.11 21.48 5.83
C LYS A 119 -4.64 20.65 6.99
N ARG A 120 -5.90 20.26 6.96
CA ARG A 120 -6.51 19.34 7.93
C ARG A 120 -6.38 17.88 7.50
N GLN A 121 -5.94 17.61 6.28
CA GLN A 121 -5.69 16.26 5.79
C GLN A 121 -4.36 15.71 6.31
N TRP A 122 -4.33 14.39 6.51
CA TRP A 122 -3.11 13.67 6.80
C TRP A 122 -2.25 13.54 5.54
N PRO A 123 -0.93 13.65 5.67
CA PRO A 123 -0.04 13.55 4.53
C PRO A 123 0.11 12.10 4.05
N PHE A 124 0.45 11.95 2.79
CA PHE A 124 0.91 10.69 2.22
C PHE A 124 2.11 10.15 3.01
N ILE A 125 2.19 8.83 3.18
CA ILE A 125 3.28 8.21 3.96
C ILE A 125 4.66 8.54 3.38
N GLY A 126 4.80 8.63 2.04
CA GLY A 126 6.04 9.05 1.40
C GLY A 126 6.41 10.50 1.70
N SER A 127 5.42 11.37 1.86
CA SER A 127 5.62 12.77 2.27
C SER A 127 6.10 12.88 3.72
N LEU A 128 5.63 11.99 4.60
CA LEU A 128 6.15 11.89 5.97
C LEU A 128 7.61 11.45 5.98
N VAL A 129 7.95 10.44 5.17
CA VAL A 129 9.34 9.96 5.05
C VAL A 129 10.26 11.07 4.56
N ASP A 130 9.86 11.81 3.52
CA ASP A 130 10.64 12.94 3.00
C ASP A 130 10.82 14.04 4.05
N TYR A 131 9.75 14.38 4.77
CA TYR A 131 9.81 15.37 5.86
C TYR A 131 10.79 14.96 6.97
N PHE A 132 10.69 13.72 7.45
CA PHE A 132 11.57 13.24 8.52
C PHE A 132 13.01 13.11 8.06
N GLU A 133 13.23 12.70 6.81
CA GLU A 133 14.57 12.57 6.25
C GLU A 133 15.24 13.95 6.08
N GLU A 134 14.48 14.96 5.66
CA GLU A 134 14.96 16.34 5.66
C GLU A 134 15.36 16.81 7.06
N LYS A 135 14.52 16.55 8.07
CA LYS A 135 14.83 16.92 9.45
C LYS A 135 16.07 16.20 9.98
N ARG A 136 16.25 14.93 9.58
CA ARG A 136 17.39 14.13 9.99
C ARG A 136 18.71 14.57 9.35
N THR A 137 18.68 14.93 8.07
CA THR A 137 19.88 15.22 7.27
C THR A 137 20.21 16.71 7.14
N GLY A 138 19.23 17.58 7.34
CA GLY A 138 19.33 19.01 7.03
C GLY A 138 19.32 19.33 5.52
N VAL A 139 19.23 18.29 4.66
CA VAL A 139 19.27 18.46 3.21
C VAL A 139 17.85 18.73 2.70
N MET A 140 17.64 19.97 2.26
CA MET A 140 16.35 20.44 1.79
C MET A 140 16.01 19.96 0.38
N ILE A 141 16.97 19.96 -0.53
CA ILE A 141 16.84 19.53 -1.91
C ILE A 141 17.88 18.44 -2.15
N PRO A 142 17.49 17.16 -2.13
CA PRO A 142 18.40 16.06 -2.40
C PRO A 142 18.67 15.93 -3.91
N GLU A 143 19.80 15.33 -4.27
CA GLU A 143 20.13 15.02 -5.68
C GLU A 143 19.12 14.05 -6.29
N MET A 144 18.68 13.06 -5.50
CA MET A 144 17.64 12.12 -5.90
C MET A 144 16.37 12.38 -5.11
N PRO A 145 15.22 12.48 -5.77
CA PRO A 145 13.95 12.65 -5.10
C PRO A 145 13.70 11.53 -4.08
N ARG A 146 13.23 11.90 -2.89
CA ARG A 146 12.92 10.93 -1.83
C ARG A 146 11.52 10.34 -1.96
N ASN A 147 10.64 11.04 -2.66
CA ASN A 147 9.23 10.66 -2.77
C ASN A 147 8.76 10.82 -4.22
N VAL A 148 8.54 9.67 -4.88
CA VAL A 148 8.16 9.62 -6.29
C VAL A 148 6.96 8.70 -6.46
N ALA A 149 5.97 9.13 -7.20
CA ALA A 149 4.79 8.34 -7.57
C ALA A 149 4.82 7.98 -9.06
N LEU A 150 4.72 6.69 -9.33
CA LEU A 150 4.81 6.09 -10.65
C LEU A 150 3.54 5.28 -10.96
N PRO A 151 3.15 5.13 -12.18
CA PRO A 151 3.61 5.79 -13.40
C PRO A 151 2.92 7.12 -13.68
N PHE A 152 1.93 7.47 -12.88
CA PHE A 152 1.13 8.69 -12.98
C PHE A 152 0.51 9.03 -11.63
N GLU A 153 -0.11 10.20 -11.51
CA GLU A 153 -0.88 10.60 -10.35
C GLU A 153 -2.01 9.59 -10.09
N MET A 154 -2.04 9.00 -8.88
CA MET A 154 -3.09 8.05 -8.51
C MET A 154 -4.46 8.71 -8.54
N GLY A 155 -5.42 8.04 -9.14
CA GLY A 155 -6.79 8.51 -9.25
C GLY A 155 -7.54 7.78 -10.36
N SER A 156 -8.83 8.07 -10.48
CA SER A 156 -9.60 7.64 -11.64
C SER A 156 -9.18 8.46 -12.86
N LYS A 157 -8.97 7.82 -14.00
CA LYS A 157 -8.75 8.52 -15.27
C LYS A 157 -9.96 9.35 -15.71
N ASN A 158 -11.11 9.07 -15.14
CA ASN A 158 -12.38 9.66 -15.52
C ASN A 158 -12.79 10.73 -14.51
N GLU A 159 -12.35 11.98 -14.73
CA GLU A 159 -12.96 13.20 -14.18
C GLU A 159 -13.08 13.36 -12.65
N ILE A 160 -12.67 12.36 -11.88
CA ILE A 160 -12.63 12.51 -10.42
C ILE A 160 -11.39 13.31 -10.07
N PRO A 161 -11.56 14.47 -9.41
CA PRO A 161 -10.40 15.24 -8.96
C PRO A 161 -9.55 14.37 -8.01
N PRO A 162 -8.25 14.65 -7.89
CA PRO A 162 -7.39 13.97 -6.95
C PRO A 162 -8.00 13.98 -5.55
N LEU A 163 -7.97 12.82 -4.90
CA LEU A 163 -8.51 12.66 -3.55
C LEU A 163 -7.41 12.86 -2.50
N ALA A 164 -7.81 13.11 -1.27
CA ALA A 164 -6.93 13.20 -0.13
C ALA A 164 -6.07 11.93 0.06
N GLY A 165 -4.95 12.06 0.75
CA GLY A 165 -4.03 10.97 1.05
C GLY A 165 -2.90 10.77 0.03
N LEU A 166 -2.82 11.60 -1.00
CA LEU A 166 -1.82 11.47 -2.08
C LEU A 166 -0.72 12.56 -2.03
N TYR A 167 -0.83 13.51 -1.12
CA TYR A 167 -0.03 14.74 -1.11
C TYR A 167 0.56 15.03 0.27
N GLY A 168 1.40 16.04 0.34
CA GLY A 168 1.98 16.53 1.58
C GLY A 168 0.97 17.11 2.58
N ALA A 169 -0.19 17.57 2.11
CA ALA A 169 -1.30 18.06 2.92
C ALA A 169 -0.86 19.04 4.04
N MET A 170 -1.00 18.65 5.32
CA MET A 170 -0.59 19.51 6.45
C MET A 170 0.90 19.87 6.45
N LEU A 171 1.75 19.10 5.80
CA LEU A 171 3.18 19.38 5.68
C LEU A 171 3.49 20.44 4.62
N GLY A 172 2.52 20.70 3.73
CA GLY A 172 2.65 21.62 2.61
C GLY A 172 3.11 20.96 1.30
N MET A 173 2.89 21.69 0.20
CA MET A 173 3.11 21.21 -1.17
C MET A 173 4.56 20.82 -1.48
N ARG A 174 5.50 21.32 -0.73
CA ARG A 174 6.91 20.98 -0.85
C ARG A 174 7.17 19.48 -0.69
N TYR A 175 6.36 18.80 0.12
CA TYR A 175 6.45 17.37 0.38
C TYR A 175 5.49 16.54 -0.47
N ASP A 176 4.86 17.14 -1.47
CA ASP A 176 4.09 16.38 -2.45
C ASP A 176 5.02 15.41 -3.20
N PRO A 177 4.55 14.20 -3.53
CA PRO A 177 5.33 13.31 -4.40
C PRO A 177 5.63 13.96 -5.74
N ILE A 178 6.77 13.62 -6.33
CA ILE A 178 7.01 13.89 -7.73
C ILE A 178 6.22 12.86 -8.53
N TYR A 179 5.30 13.33 -9.35
CA TYR A 179 4.51 12.48 -10.24
C TYR A 179 5.17 12.40 -11.60
N THR A 180 5.17 11.20 -12.16
CA THR A 180 5.56 10.97 -13.55
C THR A 180 4.32 10.83 -14.42
N ASP A 181 4.46 11.10 -15.71
CA ASP A 181 3.40 10.85 -16.68
C ASP A 181 3.76 9.67 -17.57
N LEU A 182 2.77 8.84 -17.87
CA LEU A 182 2.90 7.82 -18.91
C LEU A 182 2.65 8.47 -20.27
N LEU A 183 3.68 8.60 -21.11
CA LEU A 183 3.58 9.29 -22.41
C LEU A 183 3.20 8.40 -23.58
N ALA A 184 3.23 7.10 -23.44
CA ALA A 184 2.86 6.19 -24.52
C ALA A 184 1.80 5.19 -24.07
N GLU A 185 1.04 4.68 -25.02
CA GLU A 185 -0.02 3.69 -24.80
C GLU A 185 0.52 2.41 -24.13
N GLY A 186 0.75 2.51 -22.85
CA GLY A 186 1.02 1.38 -21.96
C GLY A 186 2.45 0.84 -21.91
N THR A 187 3.43 1.36 -22.65
CA THR A 187 4.74 0.69 -22.75
C THR A 187 5.98 1.56 -22.54
N ALA A 188 5.88 2.87 -22.58
CA ALA A 188 7.03 3.72 -22.33
C ALA A 188 6.76 4.70 -21.20
N LEU A 189 7.59 4.63 -20.17
CA LEU A 189 7.67 5.67 -19.16
C LEU A 189 8.41 6.85 -19.78
N ALA A 190 7.75 7.97 -19.88
CA ALA A 190 8.47 9.19 -20.18
C ALA A 190 9.28 9.62 -18.98
N PRO A 191 10.55 9.95 -19.18
CA PRO A 191 11.38 10.43 -18.09
C PRO A 191 11.08 11.87 -17.67
N GLU A 192 10.01 12.48 -18.14
CA GLU A 192 9.60 13.79 -17.66
C GLU A 192 9.05 13.68 -16.23
N ILE A 193 9.95 13.87 -15.29
CA ILE A 193 9.59 14.14 -13.91
C ILE A 193 8.98 15.55 -13.90
N ARG A 194 7.66 15.61 -13.83
CA ARG A 194 6.98 16.87 -13.61
C ARG A 194 6.80 17.05 -12.10
N PRO A 195 7.24 18.18 -11.54
CA PRO A 195 6.75 18.54 -10.22
C PRO A 195 5.22 18.49 -10.30
N GLY A 196 4.61 17.77 -9.37
CA GLY A 196 3.15 17.59 -9.35
C GLY A 196 2.46 18.93 -9.58
N ARG A 197 1.23 18.93 -10.07
CA ARG A 197 0.42 20.16 -10.33
C ARG A 197 0.41 21.16 -9.17
N ALA A 198 0.96 20.75 -8.03
CA ALA A 198 1.20 21.54 -6.83
C ALA A 198 2.00 22.82 -7.04
N PHE A 199 2.80 22.92 -8.09
CA PHE A 199 3.63 24.09 -8.37
C PHE A 199 3.00 25.09 -9.36
N LYS A 200 1.78 24.84 -9.81
CA LYS A 200 1.01 25.91 -10.42
C LYS A 200 0.26 26.61 -9.30
N ASP A 201 0.78 27.75 -8.88
CA ASP A 201 0.03 28.69 -8.05
C ASP A 201 -1.36 28.94 -8.65
N PRO A 202 -2.39 29.09 -7.78
CA PRO A 202 -3.74 29.41 -8.22
C PRO A 202 -3.82 30.76 -8.94
#